data_c99e69380627a8c8d891331fc74da1dc
#
_entry.id   c99e69380627a8c8d891331fc74da1dc
#
_cell.length_a   1.000
_cell.length_b   1.000
_cell.length_c   1.000
_cell.angle_alpha   90.00
_cell.angle_beta   90.00
_cell.angle_gamma   90.00
#
_symmetry.space_group_name_H-M   'P 1'
#
loop_
_entity.id
_entity.type
_entity.pdbx_description
1 polymer ?
#
loop_
_entity_poly.entity_id
_entity_poly.type
_entity_poly.pdbx_seq_one_letter_code
_entity_poly.pdbx_strand_id
1 'polypeptide(L)'
;MWRALARARAIGRAALGGGARAGGGPCAWELGLQETSAAECCPAAGLLVRSPGRRAGWAAMPEVSTDELDERQVQLLAEMCILIDENDRRIGAETKKNCHLNENIERGLLHRAFSVFLFNTENKLLLQQRSDAKITFPGCFTNTCCSHPLNNPRELEENNAIGVRRAAQRRLKAELGIPMEEVPPEEINYLTRIHYKAQSDGIWGEHEIDYILFVKKNVTLNPDPNEIKSYCYVSKEELEELLEKAAHGEIKITPWFQIIAETFLFRWWDNLNHLNQFVDHEKIHRM
;
A
#
# COMPACT_ATOMS: atom_id res chain seq x y z
N MET A 1 4.42 -31.01 -32.03
CA MET A 1 3.24 -31.67 -32.61
C MET A 1 2.12 -31.61 -31.58
N TRP A 2 1.20 -30.68 -31.77
CA TRP A 2 -0.22 -30.75 -31.51
C TRP A 2 -0.79 -29.40 -31.91
N ARG A 3 -1.47 -29.44 -33.07
CA ARG A 3 -2.17 -28.29 -33.67
C ARG A 3 -3.66 -28.38 -33.35
N ALA A 4 -4.22 -27.20 -33.14
CA ALA A 4 -5.56 -26.75 -33.55
C ALA A 4 -6.80 -27.41 -32.91
N LEU A 5 -7.67 -26.54 -32.38
CA LEU A 5 -9.05 -26.42 -32.88
C LEU A 5 -9.68 -25.10 -32.42
N ALA A 6 -9.70 -24.15 -33.34
CA ALA A 6 -10.61 -23.01 -33.29
C ALA A 6 -12.02 -23.45 -33.72
N ARG A 7 -13.07 -22.97 -33.04
CA ARG A 7 -14.41 -22.77 -33.64
C ARG A 7 -15.12 -21.60 -33.01
N ALA A 8 -15.28 -20.58 -33.85
CA ALA A 8 -16.18 -19.46 -33.70
C ALA A 8 -17.67 -19.91 -33.71
N ARG A 9 -18.52 -19.21 -32.95
CA ARG A 9 -19.91 -18.96 -33.35
C ARG A 9 -20.33 -17.57 -32.87
N ALA A 10 -20.69 -16.77 -33.85
CA ALA A 10 -21.31 -15.46 -33.74
C ALA A 10 -22.84 -15.57 -33.70
N ILE A 11 -23.45 -14.42 -33.43
CA ILE A 11 -24.82 -13.98 -33.80
C ILE A 11 -25.84 -13.96 -32.66
N GLY A 12 -26.36 -12.72 -32.44
CA GLY A 12 -27.65 -12.47 -31.81
C GLY A 12 -27.81 -11.04 -31.32
N ARG A 13 -28.09 -10.10 -32.24
CA ARG A 13 -28.63 -8.75 -31.92
C ARG A 13 -30.07 -8.85 -31.48
N ALA A 14 -30.49 -8.08 -30.50
CA ALA A 14 -31.79 -7.41 -30.50
C ALA A 14 -31.77 -6.18 -29.62
N ALA A 15 -32.20 -5.07 -30.18
CA ALA A 15 -32.39 -3.75 -29.58
C ALA A 15 -33.90 -3.55 -29.26
N LEU A 16 -34.18 -2.38 -28.64
CA LEU A 16 -35.43 -1.70 -28.33
C LEU A 16 -35.75 -1.70 -26.82
N GLY A 17 -35.99 -0.58 -26.13
CA GLY A 17 -36.36 0.74 -26.49
C GLY A 17 -37.30 1.33 -25.41
N GLY A 18 -37.23 2.63 -25.14
CA GLY A 18 -38.25 3.44 -24.47
C GLY A 18 -38.25 3.39 -22.94
N GLY A 19 -38.22 4.46 -22.15
CA GLY A 19 -38.67 5.78 -22.30
C GLY A 19 -39.48 6.22 -21.06
N ALA A 20 -39.36 7.51 -20.66
CA ALA A 20 -40.24 8.33 -19.78
C ALA A 20 -39.79 8.50 -18.32
N ARG A 21 -39.33 9.64 -17.96
CA ARG A 21 -39.79 10.95 -17.45
C ARG A 21 -40.74 10.92 -16.24
N ALA A 22 -40.37 11.81 -15.33
CA ALA A 22 -41.07 12.74 -14.42
C ALA A 22 -40.80 12.40 -12.95
N GLY A 23 -40.40 13.23 -12.06
CA GLY A 23 -40.67 14.65 -11.85
C GLY A 23 -41.04 14.82 -10.39
N GLY A 24 -40.56 15.82 -9.70
CA GLY A 24 -41.13 16.19 -8.40
C GLY A 24 -40.08 16.72 -7.41
N GLY A 25 -40.10 17.95 -7.23
CA GLY A 25 -39.31 18.95 -6.57
C GLY A 25 -39.33 18.96 -5.02
N PRO A 26 -38.92 20.08 -4.39
CA PRO A 26 -38.20 20.08 -3.13
C PRO A 26 -39.08 20.32 -1.90
N CYS A 27 -38.62 19.88 -0.75
CA CYS A 27 -39.09 20.40 0.52
C CYS A 27 -37.92 20.93 1.35
N ALA A 28 -37.92 22.25 1.47
CA ALA A 28 -37.18 23.01 2.47
C ALA A 28 -37.90 22.91 3.84
N TRP A 29 -37.13 22.83 4.93
CA TRP A 29 -37.57 23.33 6.23
C TRP A 29 -36.40 24.05 6.92
N GLU A 30 -36.67 25.29 7.20
CA GLU A 30 -35.85 26.27 7.87
C GLU A 30 -35.87 26.12 9.40
N LEU A 31 -34.76 26.53 10.03
CA LEU A 31 -34.58 27.37 11.22
C LEU A 31 -35.14 26.92 12.58
N GLY A 32 -34.22 26.89 13.53
CA GLY A 32 -34.49 26.92 14.97
C GLY A 32 -33.22 27.20 15.76
N LEU A 33 -32.82 28.49 15.78
CA LEU A 33 -31.88 29.03 16.77
C LEU A 33 -32.55 29.11 18.13
N GLN A 34 -31.90 28.63 19.18
CA GLN A 34 -32.09 29.17 20.52
C GLN A 34 -30.81 29.06 21.32
N GLU A 35 -30.20 30.21 21.57
CA GLU A 35 -29.25 30.48 22.64
C GLU A 35 -29.94 30.48 23.99
N THR A 36 -29.34 29.87 24.99
CA THR A 36 -29.50 30.32 26.38
C THR A 36 -28.20 30.16 27.14
N SER A 37 -27.78 31.28 27.70
CA SER A 37 -26.69 31.49 28.63
C SER A 37 -26.98 30.91 30.02
N ALA A 38 -25.98 30.51 30.75
CA ALA A 38 -25.57 31.09 32.04
C ALA A 38 -24.57 30.18 32.78
N ALA A 39 -23.60 30.81 33.30
CA ALA A 39 -22.51 30.29 34.13
C ALA A 39 -22.99 29.80 35.49
N GLU A 40 -22.36 28.77 36.05
CA GLU A 40 -22.10 28.71 37.49
C GLU A 40 -20.78 28.03 37.79
N CYS A 41 -19.95 28.73 38.54
CA CYS A 41 -18.70 28.32 39.15
C CYS A 41 -18.96 27.38 40.33
N CYS A 42 -18.18 26.30 40.46
CA CYS A 42 -17.80 25.72 41.74
C CYS A 42 -16.50 24.91 41.67
N PRO A 43 -15.75 24.73 42.74
CA PRO A 43 -14.32 24.75 42.73
C PRO A 43 -13.64 23.38 42.67
N ALA A 44 -12.37 23.44 42.33
CA ALA A 44 -11.41 22.35 42.14
C ALA A 44 -11.30 21.38 43.32
N ALA A 45 -11.47 20.11 43.03
CA ALA A 45 -10.87 19.02 43.78
C ALA A 45 -9.69 18.50 42.95
N GLY A 46 -8.48 18.72 43.44
CA GLY A 46 -7.25 18.30 42.81
C GLY A 46 -7.14 16.77 42.74
N LEU A 47 -7.34 16.21 41.57
CA LEU A 47 -6.86 14.87 41.25
C LEU A 47 -5.43 15.01 40.71
N LEU A 48 -4.48 14.55 41.51
CA LEU A 48 -3.13 14.24 41.07
C LEU A 48 -3.19 13.22 39.92
N VAL A 49 -3.20 13.71 38.68
CA VAL A 49 -2.93 12.88 37.50
C VAL A 49 -1.48 12.43 37.58
N ARG A 50 -1.27 11.19 37.99
CA ARG A 50 0.04 10.55 37.82
C ARG A 50 0.36 10.56 36.34
N SER A 51 1.41 11.28 35.97
CA SER A 51 2.02 11.25 34.65
C SER A 51 2.30 9.79 34.29
N PRO A 52 1.91 9.32 33.08
CA PRO A 52 2.31 8.00 32.61
C PRO A 52 3.83 7.96 32.50
N GLY A 53 4.38 6.84 32.96
CA GLY A 53 5.79 6.58 33.15
C GLY A 53 6.67 7.06 31.99
N ARG A 54 7.85 7.52 32.35
CA ARG A 54 8.94 7.84 31.46
C ARG A 54 9.06 6.76 30.39
N ARG A 55 8.91 7.14 29.13
CA ARG A 55 9.33 6.31 28.00
C ARG A 55 10.75 5.86 28.31
N ALA A 56 11.00 4.56 28.30
CA ALA A 56 12.35 4.03 28.34
C ALA A 56 13.14 4.77 27.27
N GLY A 57 14.17 5.51 27.70
CA GLY A 57 15.00 6.31 26.80
C GLY A 57 15.62 5.36 25.79
N TRP A 58 15.26 5.52 24.52
CA TRP A 58 15.99 4.90 23.43
C TRP A 58 17.42 5.42 23.55
N ALA A 59 18.40 4.52 23.70
CA ALA A 59 19.81 4.87 23.65
C ALA A 59 20.05 5.64 22.34
N ALA A 60 21.01 6.59 22.39
CA ALA A 60 21.38 7.38 21.21
C ALA A 60 21.58 6.45 20.01
N MET A 61 20.79 6.67 18.95
CA MET A 61 20.79 5.83 17.75
C MET A 61 22.15 5.98 17.06
N PRO A 62 22.72 4.89 16.52
CA PRO A 62 23.93 5.00 15.72
C PRO A 62 23.68 5.92 14.53
N GLU A 63 24.59 6.86 14.34
CA GLU A 63 24.56 7.76 13.19
C GLU A 63 25.01 6.97 11.96
N VAL A 64 24.06 6.50 11.17
CA VAL A 64 24.36 5.89 9.87
C VAL A 64 24.65 7.01 8.89
N SER A 65 25.87 7.03 8.30
CA SER A 65 26.23 7.95 7.23
C SER A 65 25.33 7.72 6.02
N THR A 66 24.84 8.83 5.47
CA THR A 66 24.04 8.85 4.24
C THR A 66 24.77 9.53 3.08
N ASP A 67 26.06 9.82 3.23
CA ASP A 67 26.85 10.62 2.29
C ASP A 67 27.02 9.97 0.92
N GLU A 68 26.93 8.64 0.85
CA GLU A 68 27.02 7.88 -0.41
C GLU A 68 25.64 7.57 -1.03
N LEU A 69 24.54 7.96 -0.37
CA LEU A 69 23.18 7.70 -0.82
C LEU A 69 22.67 8.84 -1.72
N ASP A 70 21.73 8.53 -2.58
CA ASP A 70 21.04 9.52 -3.41
C ASP A 70 20.34 10.57 -2.54
N GLU A 71 20.60 11.85 -2.81
CA GLU A 71 20.13 12.98 -2.00
C GLU A 71 18.60 13.01 -1.88
N ARG A 72 17.89 12.69 -2.96
CA ARG A 72 16.42 12.66 -2.97
C ARG A 72 15.89 11.50 -2.14
N GLN A 73 16.53 10.33 -2.22
CA GLN A 73 16.15 9.18 -1.38
C GLN A 73 16.46 9.46 0.10
N VAL A 74 17.53 10.19 0.40
CA VAL A 74 17.85 10.64 1.77
C VAL A 74 16.77 11.59 2.31
N GLN A 75 16.26 12.53 1.50
CA GLN A 75 15.16 13.40 1.90
C GLN A 75 13.90 12.60 2.28
N LEU A 76 13.59 11.52 1.55
CA LEU A 76 12.46 10.65 1.86
C LEU A 76 12.61 9.89 3.19
N LEU A 77 13.82 9.72 3.71
CA LEU A 77 14.07 9.09 5.01
C LEU A 77 13.48 9.89 6.19
N ALA A 78 13.21 11.18 6.01
CA ALA A 78 12.58 12.04 7.03
C ALA A 78 11.05 11.86 7.11
N GLU A 79 10.43 11.19 6.16
CA GLU A 79 8.99 10.89 6.19
C GLU A 79 8.62 10.12 7.48
N MET A 80 7.46 10.47 8.07
CA MET A 80 7.00 9.87 9.31
C MET A 80 6.07 8.69 9.02
N CYS A 81 6.57 7.48 9.24
CA CYS A 81 5.79 6.23 9.15
C CYS A 81 4.91 6.03 10.38
N ILE A 82 3.84 5.28 10.22
CA ILE A 82 2.91 4.93 11.30
C ILE A 82 3.47 3.71 12.03
N LEU A 83 3.86 3.87 13.30
CA LEU A 83 4.24 2.76 14.17
C LEU A 83 3.00 2.02 14.66
N ILE A 84 3.07 0.71 14.66
CA ILE A 84 2.00 -0.19 15.04
C ILE A 84 2.49 -1.30 15.97
N ASP A 85 1.55 -1.90 16.71
CA ASP A 85 1.77 -3.16 17.41
C ASP A 85 1.55 -4.37 16.46
N GLU A 86 1.78 -5.58 16.97
CA GLU A 86 1.59 -6.82 16.21
C GLU A 86 0.13 -7.06 15.76
N ASN A 87 -0.83 -6.34 16.30
CA ASN A 87 -2.26 -6.39 15.94
C ASN A 87 -2.66 -5.23 15.01
N ASP A 88 -1.67 -4.50 14.45
CA ASP A 88 -1.85 -3.35 13.58
C ASP A 88 -2.52 -2.14 14.27
N ARG A 89 -2.44 -2.04 15.60
CA ARG A 89 -2.92 -0.87 16.33
C ARG A 89 -1.84 0.21 16.35
N ARG A 90 -2.21 1.42 15.99
CA ARG A 90 -1.28 2.55 15.99
C ARG A 90 -0.77 2.80 17.41
N ILE A 91 0.57 2.81 17.58
CA ILE A 91 1.25 3.11 18.84
C ILE A 91 2.08 4.39 18.79
N GLY A 92 2.31 4.96 17.60
CA GLY A 92 3.10 6.18 17.45
C GLY A 92 3.43 6.49 16.00
N ALA A 93 4.54 7.19 15.82
CA ALA A 93 5.15 7.47 14.53
C ALA A 93 6.66 7.57 14.69
N GLU A 94 7.40 7.22 13.64
CA GLU A 94 8.85 7.32 13.60
C GLU A 94 9.30 7.63 12.17
N THR A 95 10.50 8.19 12.03
CA THR A 95 11.06 8.47 10.70
C THR A 95 11.25 7.19 9.91
N LYS A 96 11.08 7.29 8.60
CA LYS A 96 11.34 6.17 7.68
C LYS A 96 12.76 5.63 7.88
N LYS A 97 13.76 6.51 8.09
CA LYS A 97 15.14 6.10 8.44
C LYS A 97 15.13 5.08 9.58
N ASN A 98 14.55 5.46 10.71
CA ASN A 98 14.56 4.62 11.90
C ASN A 98 13.72 3.35 11.77
N CYS A 99 12.63 3.39 11.01
CA CYS A 99 11.80 2.22 10.73
C CYS A 99 12.54 1.14 9.92
N HIS A 100 13.54 1.55 9.11
CA HIS A 100 14.25 0.66 8.20
C HIS A 100 15.67 0.27 8.65
N LEU A 101 16.14 0.76 9.80
CA LEU A 101 17.40 0.31 10.37
C LEU A 101 17.25 -1.09 10.99
N ASN A 102 18.08 -2.05 10.56
CA ASN A 102 18.06 -3.44 11.08
C ASN A 102 18.15 -3.48 12.61
N GLU A 103 18.94 -2.62 13.22
CA GLU A 103 19.05 -2.54 14.68
C GLU A 103 17.71 -2.25 15.37
N ASN A 104 16.90 -1.36 14.80
CA ASN A 104 15.57 -1.03 15.34
C ASN A 104 14.55 -2.12 15.04
N ILE A 105 14.64 -2.72 13.85
CA ILE A 105 13.83 -3.86 13.44
C ILE A 105 14.05 -5.05 14.39
N GLU A 106 15.29 -5.31 14.76
CA GLU A 106 15.64 -6.38 15.72
C GLU A 106 15.13 -6.10 17.13
N ARG A 107 14.99 -4.83 17.50
CA ARG A 107 14.35 -4.39 18.74
C ARG A 107 12.82 -4.43 18.69
N GLY A 108 12.24 -4.86 17.56
CA GLY A 108 10.81 -5.04 17.37
C GLY A 108 10.08 -3.83 16.78
N LEU A 109 10.79 -2.84 16.21
CA LEU A 109 10.13 -1.71 15.55
C LEU A 109 9.36 -2.22 14.33
N LEU A 110 8.05 -1.97 14.32
CA LEU A 110 7.11 -2.43 13.32
C LEU A 110 6.29 -1.25 12.80
N HIS A 111 6.12 -1.16 11.50
CA HIS A 111 5.37 -0.07 10.89
C HIS A 111 4.39 -0.55 9.84
N ARG A 112 3.43 0.31 9.49
CA ARG A 112 2.37 0.02 8.52
C ARG A 112 2.86 0.30 7.10
N ALA A 113 2.57 -0.63 6.19
CA ALA A 113 2.92 -0.56 4.79
C ALA A 113 1.76 -0.97 3.88
N PHE A 114 1.97 -0.86 2.57
CA PHE A 114 1.06 -1.40 1.57
C PHE A 114 1.80 -1.88 0.31
N SER A 115 1.24 -2.91 -0.30
CA SER A 115 1.64 -3.43 -1.61
C SER A 115 0.49 -3.36 -2.60
N VAL A 116 0.68 -2.62 -3.70
CA VAL A 116 -0.30 -2.53 -4.79
C VAL A 116 0.02 -3.55 -5.87
N PHE A 117 -1.01 -4.26 -6.31
CA PHE A 117 -1.02 -5.15 -7.47
C PHE A 117 -1.99 -4.58 -8.51
N LEU A 118 -1.43 -3.92 -9.55
CA LEU A 118 -2.22 -3.31 -10.61
C LEU A 118 -2.21 -4.22 -11.84
N PHE A 119 -3.40 -4.62 -12.25
CA PHE A 119 -3.64 -5.41 -13.45
C PHE A 119 -4.27 -4.53 -14.54
N ASN A 120 -3.83 -4.71 -15.76
CA ASN A 120 -4.51 -4.11 -16.91
C ASN A 120 -5.80 -4.86 -17.27
N THR A 121 -6.53 -4.41 -18.27
CA THR A 121 -7.77 -5.04 -18.75
C THR A 121 -7.55 -6.40 -19.42
N GLU A 122 -6.30 -6.72 -19.79
CA GLU A 122 -5.88 -8.02 -20.32
C GLU A 122 -5.45 -8.99 -19.21
N ASN A 123 -5.65 -8.63 -17.93
CA ASN A 123 -5.22 -9.36 -16.74
C ASN A 123 -3.69 -9.54 -16.64
N LYS A 124 -2.89 -8.67 -17.22
CA LYS A 124 -1.45 -8.64 -17.00
C LYS A 124 -1.10 -7.77 -15.81
N LEU A 125 -0.20 -8.25 -14.96
CA LEU A 125 0.29 -7.55 -13.78
C LEU A 125 1.38 -6.54 -14.17
N LEU A 126 1.25 -5.30 -13.70
CA LEU A 126 2.30 -4.31 -13.80
C LEU A 126 3.36 -4.56 -12.72
N LEU A 127 4.57 -4.92 -13.15
CA LEU A 127 5.76 -5.01 -12.31
C LEU A 127 6.63 -3.77 -12.48
N GLN A 128 7.39 -3.44 -11.46
CA GLN A 128 8.47 -2.47 -11.53
C GLN A 128 9.82 -3.11 -11.15
N GLN A 129 10.90 -2.61 -11.73
CA GLN A 129 12.24 -2.79 -11.24
C GLN A 129 12.64 -1.52 -10.48
N ARG A 130 12.97 -1.66 -9.21
CA ARG A 130 13.36 -0.55 -8.34
C ARG A 130 14.61 0.13 -8.87
N SER A 131 14.68 1.45 -8.79
CA SER A 131 15.88 2.21 -9.14
C SER A 131 17.09 1.73 -8.32
N ASP A 132 18.27 1.83 -8.90
CA ASP A 132 19.53 1.57 -8.20
C ASP A 132 19.82 2.64 -7.12
N ALA A 133 19.12 3.80 -7.16
CA ALA A 133 19.16 4.85 -6.13
C ALA A 133 18.38 4.50 -4.85
N LYS A 134 17.51 3.48 -4.88
CA LYS A 134 16.71 3.07 -3.70
C LYS A 134 17.60 2.58 -2.58
N ILE A 135 17.31 2.98 -1.34
CA ILE A 135 18.07 2.63 -0.15
C ILE A 135 17.83 1.16 0.24
N THR A 136 16.57 0.70 0.18
CA THR A 136 16.24 -0.71 0.43
C THR A 136 15.99 -1.43 -0.88
N PHE A 137 16.57 -2.61 -1.03
CA PHE A 137 16.39 -3.52 -2.18
C PHE A 137 16.57 -2.84 -3.55
N PRO A 138 17.71 -2.11 -3.81
CA PRO A 138 17.97 -1.49 -5.11
C PRO A 138 18.05 -2.52 -6.23
N GLY A 139 17.53 -2.16 -7.40
CA GLY A 139 17.57 -2.99 -8.62
C GLY A 139 16.70 -4.24 -8.61
N CYS A 140 15.95 -4.51 -7.54
CA CYS A 140 15.06 -5.67 -7.44
C CYS A 140 13.77 -5.46 -8.24
N PHE A 141 13.28 -6.52 -8.87
CA PHE A 141 11.90 -6.57 -9.36
C PHE A 141 10.91 -6.72 -8.20
N THR A 142 9.77 -6.07 -8.32
CA THR A 142 8.72 -6.10 -7.31
C THR A 142 7.34 -5.89 -7.92
N ASN A 143 6.27 -6.01 -7.12
CA ASN A 143 4.92 -5.66 -7.50
C ASN A 143 4.80 -4.18 -7.91
N THR A 144 3.63 -3.74 -8.31
CA THR A 144 3.40 -2.43 -8.94
C THR A 144 3.89 -1.25 -8.11
N CYS A 145 3.62 -1.24 -6.81
CA CYS A 145 4.07 -0.18 -5.90
C CYS A 145 4.07 -0.71 -4.47
N CYS A 146 5.13 -0.43 -3.71
CA CYS A 146 5.24 -0.74 -2.28
C CYS A 146 5.71 0.50 -1.54
N SER A 147 5.03 0.88 -0.46
CA SER A 147 5.40 2.04 0.34
C SER A 147 4.59 2.08 1.66
N HIS A 148 4.59 3.24 2.31
CA HIS A 148 4.05 3.43 3.64
C HIS A 148 2.97 4.53 3.64
N PRO A 149 1.86 4.34 4.37
CA PRO A 149 1.03 5.46 4.76
C PRO A 149 1.80 6.32 5.77
N LEU A 150 1.66 7.63 5.66
CA LEU A 150 2.35 8.59 6.49
C LEU A 150 1.50 9.01 7.69
N ASN A 151 2.18 9.45 8.76
CA ASN A 151 1.54 9.95 9.96
C ASN A 151 0.95 11.35 9.75
N ASN A 152 -0.02 11.48 8.84
CA ASN A 152 -0.79 12.70 8.59
C ASN A 152 -2.30 12.42 8.67
N PRO A 153 -3.14 13.44 8.95
CA PRO A 153 -4.58 13.23 9.18
C PRO A 153 -5.31 12.46 8.09
N ARG A 154 -4.92 12.63 6.82
CA ARG A 154 -5.60 11.98 5.69
C ARG A 154 -5.24 10.49 5.55
N GLU A 155 -4.00 10.12 5.91
CA GLU A 155 -3.50 8.76 5.78
C GLU A 155 -3.64 7.96 7.11
N LEU A 156 -3.99 8.65 8.21
CA LEU A 156 -4.32 8.04 9.51
C LEU A 156 -5.78 7.56 9.60
N GLU A 157 -6.62 7.86 8.63
CA GLU A 157 -8.03 7.47 8.64
C GLU A 157 -8.18 5.97 8.40
N GLU A 158 -8.64 5.24 9.42
CA GLU A 158 -8.67 3.77 9.40
C GLU A 158 -9.93 3.18 8.77
N ASN A 159 -11.03 3.95 8.70
CA ASN A 159 -12.29 3.45 8.16
C ASN A 159 -12.10 2.86 6.76
N ASN A 160 -12.39 1.56 6.62
CA ASN A 160 -12.24 0.82 5.36
C ASN A 160 -10.85 0.98 4.72
N ALA A 161 -9.80 1.13 5.54
CA ALA A 161 -8.41 1.39 5.12
C ALA A 161 -8.25 2.58 4.16
N ILE A 162 -9.12 3.60 4.23
CA ILE A 162 -9.11 4.71 3.28
C ILE A 162 -7.81 5.52 3.34
N GLY A 163 -7.19 5.64 4.52
CA GLY A 163 -5.90 6.29 4.68
C GLY A 163 -4.79 5.58 3.90
N VAL A 164 -4.75 4.25 3.98
CA VAL A 164 -3.80 3.42 3.23
C VAL A 164 -4.04 3.52 1.72
N ARG A 165 -5.31 3.54 1.27
CA ARG A 165 -5.65 3.70 -0.15
C ARG A 165 -5.25 5.07 -0.70
N ARG A 166 -5.38 6.14 0.11
CA ARG A 166 -4.90 7.49 -0.24
C ARG A 166 -3.37 7.53 -0.35
N ALA A 167 -2.68 6.84 0.55
CA ALA A 167 -1.22 6.69 0.48
C ALA A 167 -0.81 5.94 -0.79
N ALA A 168 -1.51 4.86 -1.15
CA ALA A 168 -1.28 4.12 -2.39
C ALA A 168 -1.47 5.01 -3.62
N GLN A 169 -2.57 5.77 -3.72
CA GLN A 169 -2.80 6.73 -4.80
C GLN A 169 -1.66 7.75 -4.91
N ARG A 170 -1.23 8.34 -3.77
CA ARG A 170 -0.11 9.28 -3.72
C ARG A 170 1.18 8.67 -4.26
N ARG A 171 1.50 7.44 -3.88
CA ARG A 171 2.73 6.76 -4.30
C ARG A 171 2.67 6.28 -5.74
N LEU A 172 1.53 5.79 -6.22
CA LEU A 172 1.32 5.48 -7.65
C LEU A 172 1.59 6.70 -8.53
N LYS A 173 1.15 7.90 -8.08
CA LYS A 173 1.47 9.16 -8.77
C LYS A 173 2.96 9.51 -8.67
N ALA A 174 3.56 9.37 -7.50
CA ALA A 174 4.96 9.76 -7.28
C ALA A 174 5.96 8.84 -7.99
N GLU A 175 5.72 7.52 -7.97
CA GLU A 175 6.63 6.53 -8.54
C GLU A 175 6.39 6.27 -10.03
N LEU A 176 5.13 6.02 -10.41
CA LEU A 176 4.73 5.61 -11.75
C LEU A 176 4.15 6.75 -12.61
N GLY A 177 3.98 7.94 -12.03
CA GLY A 177 3.40 9.09 -12.71
C GLY A 177 1.91 8.94 -13.06
N ILE A 178 1.23 7.93 -12.53
CA ILE A 178 -0.19 7.68 -12.81
C ILE A 178 -1.02 8.89 -12.34
N PRO A 179 -1.84 9.52 -13.21
CA PRO A 179 -2.74 10.58 -12.81
C PRO A 179 -3.67 10.15 -11.66
N MET A 180 -3.85 11.01 -10.65
CA MET A 180 -4.62 10.65 -9.45
C MET A 180 -6.08 10.33 -9.77
N GLU A 181 -6.64 10.98 -10.79
CA GLU A 181 -8.00 10.76 -11.29
C GLU A 181 -8.19 9.39 -11.96
N GLU A 182 -7.10 8.77 -12.42
CA GLU A 182 -7.18 7.44 -13.02
C GLU A 182 -7.33 6.32 -11.98
N VAL A 183 -6.78 6.51 -10.77
CA VAL A 183 -6.88 5.51 -9.69
C VAL A 183 -7.32 6.21 -8.39
N PRO A 184 -8.61 6.58 -8.28
CA PRO A 184 -9.14 7.13 -7.04
C PRO A 184 -9.12 6.08 -5.92
N PRO A 185 -8.99 6.48 -4.64
CA PRO A 185 -8.88 5.54 -3.52
C PRO A 185 -10.02 4.52 -3.44
N GLU A 186 -11.21 4.87 -3.90
CA GLU A 186 -12.41 4.04 -3.90
C GLU A 186 -12.29 2.84 -4.87
N GLU A 187 -11.47 2.96 -5.92
CA GLU A 187 -11.20 1.89 -6.90
C GLU A 187 -10.05 0.97 -6.47
N ILE A 188 -9.36 1.29 -5.36
CA ILE A 188 -8.30 0.45 -4.81
C ILE A 188 -8.92 -0.57 -3.85
N ASN A 189 -8.90 -1.84 -4.20
CA ASN A 189 -9.51 -2.91 -3.41
C ASN A 189 -8.53 -3.40 -2.34
N TYR A 190 -8.89 -3.30 -1.07
CA TYR A 190 -8.14 -3.85 0.05
C TYR A 190 -8.56 -5.31 0.30
N LEU A 191 -7.60 -6.25 0.20
CA LEU A 191 -7.86 -7.68 0.39
C LEU A 191 -7.59 -8.16 1.81
N THR A 192 -6.35 -8.05 2.25
CA THR A 192 -5.88 -8.63 3.52
C THR A 192 -4.59 -7.96 3.97
N ARG A 193 -3.99 -8.43 5.07
CA ARG A 193 -2.72 -7.95 5.61
C ARG A 193 -1.72 -9.10 5.77
N ILE A 194 -0.46 -8.78 5.51
CA ILE A 194 0.66 -9.71 5.67
C ILE A 194 1.69 -9.07 6.61
N HIS A 195 2.17 -9.82 7.58
CA HIS A 195 3.25 -9.41 8.46
C HIS A 195 4.52 -10.14 8.02
N TYR A 196 5.54 -9.39 7.64
CA TYR A 196 6.83 -9.93 7.23
C TYR A 196 8.00 -9.12 7.76
N LYS A 197 9.18 -9.74 7.73
CA LYS A 197 10.46 -9.12 8.04
C LYS A 197 11.48 -9.55 6.98
N ALA A 198 12.25 -8.59 6.45
CA ALA A 198 13.27 -8.85 5.44
C ALA A 198 14.47 -7.93 5.61
N GLN A 199 15.68 -8.45 5.40
CA GLN A 199 16.91 -7.65 5.37
C GLN A 199 17.29 -7.33 3.92
N SER A 200 17.57 -6.05 3.63
CA SER A 200 18.11 -5.60 2.35
C SER A 200 19.63 -5.81 2.29
N ASP A 201 20.29 -5.40 3.35
CA ASP A 201 21.73 -5.49 3.55
C ASP A 201 22.07 -5.52 5.05
N GLY A 202 23.33 -5.26 5.41
CA GLY A 202 23.78 -5.24 6.83
C GLY A 202 23.22 -4.09 7.66
N ILE A 203 22.66 -3.04 7.03
CA ILE A 203 22.20 -1.81 7.69
C ILE A 203 20.68 -1.68 7.60
N TRP A 204 20.11 -1.92 6.42
CA TRP A 204 18.74 -1.63 6.05
C TRP A 204 17.89 -2.88 5.90
N GLY A 205 16.61 -2.76 6.25
CA GLY A 205 15.62 -3.83 6.11
C GLY A 205 14.20 -3.31 6.20
N GLU A 206 13.25 -4.25 6.24
CA GLU A 206 11.81 -4.01 6.33
C GLU A 206 11.24 -4.86 7.47
N HIS A 207 10.31 -4.30 8.24
CA HIS A 207 9.50 -5.02 9.23
C HIS A 207 8.11 -4.39 9.27
N GLU A 208 7.15 -5.05 8.63
CA GLU A 208 5.91 -4.41 8.21
C GLU A 208 4.68 -5.28 8.43
N ILE A 209 3.56 -4.62 8.74
CA ILE A 209 2.24 -5.14 8.39
C ILE A 209 1.81 -4.44 7.12
N ASP A 210 1.80 -5.22 6.04
CA ASP A 210 1.63 -4.80 4.66
C ASP A 210 0.18 -5.05 4.20
N TYR A 211 -0.50 -3.98 3.80
CA TYR A 211 -1.87 -4.01 3.28
C TYR A 211 -1.84 -4.37 1.79
N ILE A 212 -2.46 -5.47 1.44
CA ILE A 212 -2.52 -5.97 0.08
C ILE A 212 -3.66 -5.31 -0.68
N LEU A 213 -3.29 -4.54 -1.70
CA LEU A 213 -4.19 -3.69 -2.47
C LEU A 213 -4.22 -4.11 -3.94
N PHE A 214 -5.42 -4.20 -4.51
CA PHE A 214 -5.63 -4.57 -5.91
C PHE A 214 -6.32 -3.47 -6.71
N VAL A 215 -5.82 -3.26 -7.93
CA VAL A 215 -6.42 -2.37 -8.93
C VAL A 215 -6.50 -3.12 -10.25
N LYS A 216 -7.62 -3.02 -10.97
CA LYS A 216 -7.75 -3.57 -12.33
C LYS A 216 -8.19 -2.47 -13.27
N LYS A 217 -7.22 -1.89 -14.00
CA LYS A 217 -7.45 -0.74 -14.89
C LYS A 217 -6.27 -0.53 -15.84
N ASN A 218 -6.53 -0.05 -17.04
CA ASN A 218 -5.49 0.53 -17.87
C ASN A 218 -5.15 1.92 -17.35
N VAL A 219 -3.87 2.23 -17.23
CA VAL A 219 -3.39 3.49 -16.69
C VAL A 219 -2.32 4.11 -17.56
N THR A 220 -2.19 5.45 -17.48
CA THR A 220 -1.11 6.19 -18.09
C THR A 220 0.13 6.12 -17.21
N LEU A 221 1.28 5.79 -17.76
CA LEU A 221 2.54 5.64 -17.04
C LEU A 221 3.54 6.71 -17.46
N ASN A 222 4.13 7.39 -16.49
CA ASN A 222 5.27 8.30 -16.63
C ASN A 222 6.19 8.15 -15.40
N PRO A 223 6.93 7.03 -15.29
CA PRO A 223 7.73 6.71 -14.11
C PRO A 223 8.80 7.73 -13.79
N ASP A 224 9.03 7.94 -12.49
CA ASP A 224 10.17 8.71 -11.98
C ASP A 224 11.42 7.82 -12.01
N PRO A 225 12.49 8.20 -12.75
CA PRO A 225 13.70 7.38 -12.84
C PRO A 225 14.48 7.26 -11.52
N ASN A 226 14.26 8.17 -10.57
CA ASN A 226 14.83 8.04 -9.21
C ASN A 226 14.15 6.94 -8.38
N GLU A 227 12.91 6.61 -8.71
CA GLU A 227 12.13 5.57 -8.02
C GLU A 227 12.16 4.23 -8.78
N ILE A 228 12.07 4.27 -10.11
CA ILE A 228 11.86 3.11 -10.97
C ILE A 228 12.86 3.08 -12.11
N LYS A 229 13.61 1.97 -12.22
CA LYS A 229 14.56 1.71 -13.30
C LYS A 229 13.89 1.25 -14.59
N SER A 230 12.91 0.36 -14.45
CA SER A 230 12.13 -0.18 -15.56
C SER A 230 10.79 -0.72 -15.08
N TYR A 231 9.84 -0.92 -15.99
CA TYR A 231 8.57 -1.57 -15.70
C TYR A 231 8.12 -2.43 -16.87
N CYS A 232 7.28 -3.41 -16.60
CA CYS A 232 6.66 -4.26 -17.62
C CYS A 232 5.32 -4.80 -17.15
N TYR A 233 4.43 -5.09 -18.10
CA TYR A 233 3.24 -5.89 -17.86
C TYR A 233 3.56 -7.36 -18.17
N VAL A 234 3.33 -8.23 -17.20
CA VAL A 234 3.59 -9.66 -17.32
C VAL A 234 2.31 -10.48 -17.29
N SER A 235 2.28 -11.57 -18.05
CA SER A 235 1.29 -12.63 -17.89
C SER A 235 1.66 -13.49 -16.66
N LYS A 236 0.78 -14.41 -16.32
CA LYS A 236 0.99 -15.35 -15.23
C LYS A 236 2.20 -16.26 -15.51
N GLU A 237 2.30 -16.75 -16.73
CA GLU A 237 3.40 -17.59 -17.21
C GLU A 237 4.74 -16.82 -17.24
N GLU A 238 4.72 -15.57 -17.69
CA GLU A 238 5.90 -14.70 -17.67
C GLU A 238 6.37 -14.40 -16.23
N LEU A 239 5.45 -14.31 -15.26
CA LEU A 239 5.82 -14.18 -13.85
C LEU A 239 6.43 -15.48 -13.31
N GLU A 240 5.90 -16.66 -13.66
CA GLU A 240 6.46 -17.96 -13.28
C GLU A 240 7.92 -18.07 -13.76
N GLU A 241 8.19 -17.74 -15.03
CA GLU A 241 9.54 -17.70 -15.59
C GLU A 241 10.47 -16.70 -14.85
N LEU A 242 9.93 -15.55 -14.44
CA LEU A 242 10.68 -14.53 -13.69
C LEU A 242 11.04 -15.03 -12.29
N LEU A 243 10.13 -15.74 -11.61
CA LEU A 243 10.39 -16.38 -10.31
C LEU A 243 11.44 -17.51 -10.44
N GLU A 244 11.42 -18.30 -11.49
CA GLU A 244 12.45 -19.31 -11.77
C GLU A 244 13.82 -18.67 -11.97
N LYS A 245 13.93 -17.61 -12.75
CA LYS A 245 15.18 -16.84 -12.93
C LYS A 245 15.72 -16.29 -11.61
N ALA A 246 14.80 -15.83 -10.74
CA ALA A 246 15.17 -15.34 -9.41
C ALA A 246 15.70 -16.48 -8.53
N ALA A 247 15.08 -17.66 -8.56
CA ALA A 247 15.53 -18.84 -7.83
C ALA A 247 16.94 -19.31 -8.28
N HIS A 248 17.29 -19.10 -9.56
CA HIS A 248 18.62 -19.36 -10.09
C HIS A 248 19.64 -18.21 -9.85
N GLY A 249 19.20 -17.09 -9.24
CA GLY A 249 20.05 -15.93 -8.97
C GLY A 249 20.38 -15.06 -10.19
N GLU A 250 19.69 -15.24 -11.31
CA GLU A 250 19.88 -14.46 -12.54
C GLU A 250 19.32 -13.04 -12.41
N ILE A 251 18.26 -12.88 -11.61
CA ILE A 251 17.63 -11.60 -11.29
C ILE A 251 17.35 -11.51 -9.79
N LYS A 252 17.12 -10.30 -9.32
CA LYS A 252 16.74 -10.04 -7.92
C LYS A 252 15.26 -9.70 -7.83
N ILE A 253 14.57 -10.31 -6.88
CA ILE A 253 13.17 -10.02 -6.53
C ILE A 253 13.12 -9.60 -5.07
N THR A 254 12.21 -8.67 -4.73
CA THR A 254 12.00 -8.30 -3.33
C THR A 254 11.38 -9.45 -2.54
N PRO A 255 11.82 -9.69 -1.28
CA PRO A 255 11.35 -10.83 -0.48
C PRO A 255 9.84 -10.87 -0.27
N TRP A 256 9.20 -9.73 0.02
CA TRP A 256 7.74 -9.68 0.18
C TRP A 256 6.99 -10.06 -1.09
N PHE A 257 7.46 -9.56 -2.27
CA PHE A 257 6.81 -9.90 -3.53
C PHE A 257 6.96 -11.39 -3.84
N GLN A 258 8.12 -11.99 -3.59
CA GLN A 258 8.32 -13.42 -3.75
C GLN A 258 7.37 -14.22 -2.84
N ILE A 259 7.32 -13.90 -1.54
CA ILE A 259 6.43 -14.55 -0.57
C ILE A 259 4.97 -14.46 -1.01
N ILE A 260 4.52 -13.26 -1.42
CA ILE A 260 3.14 -13.05 -1.86
C ILE A 260 2.85 -13.82 -3.15
N ALA A 261 3.79 -13.82 -4.11
CA ALA A 261 3.62 -14.53 -5.38
C ALA A 261 3.48 -16.04 -5.16
N GLU A 262 4.37 -16.64 -4.40
CA GLU A 262 4.40 -18.08 -4.14
C GLU A 262 3.22 -18.57 -3.27
N THR A 263 2.71 -17.70 -2.34
CA THR A 263 1.69 -18.13 -1.37
C THR A 263 0.26 -17.81 -1.82
N PHE A 264 0.05 -16.65 -2.46
CA PHE A 264 -1.30 -16.10 -2.63
C PHE A 264 -1.61 -15.63 -4.05
N LEU A 265 -0.66 -14.97 -4.74
CA LEU A 265 -0.93 -14.13 -5.91
C LEU A 265 -1.55 -14.93 -7.06
N PHE A 266 -1.05 -16.10 -7.37
CA PHE A 266 -1.55 -16.91 -8.49
C PHE A 266 -3.02 -17.30 -8.28
N ARG A 267 -3.40 -17.64 -7.05
CA ARG A 267 -4.80 -17.94 -6.72
C ARG A 267 -5.70 -16.68 -6.82
N TRP A 268 -5.21 -15.51 -6.40
CA TRP A 268 -5.93 -14.26 -6.55
C TRP A 268 -6.05 -13.87 -8.03
N TRP A 269 -5.00 -14.07 -8.81
CA TRP A 269 -4.96 -13.79 -10.24
C TRP A 269 -6.00 -14.59 -11.02
N ASP A 270 -6.16 -15.87 -10.73
CA ASP A 270 -7.19 -16.73 -11.34
C ASP A 270 -8.62 -16.23 -11.03
N ASN A 271 -8.76 -15.38 -10.02
CA ASN A 271 -10.05 -14.90 -9.52
C ASN A 271 -10.18 -13.37 -9.52
N LEU A 272 -9.49 -12.66 -10.41
CA LEU A 272 -9.49 -11.19 -10.45
C LEU A 272 -10.89 -10.54 -10.51
N ASN A 273 -11.87 -11.21 -11.07
CA ASN A 273 -13.25 -10.74 -11.13
C ASN A 273 -14.08 -11.11 -9.89
N HIS A 274 -13.52 -11.87 -8.97
CA HIS A 274 -14.16 -12.40 -7.77
C HIS A 274 -13.29 -12.26 -6.53
N LEU A 275 -12.46 -11.19 -6.46
CA LEU A 275 -11.53 -10.95 -5.35
C LEU A 275 -12.22 -10.80 -3.99
N ASN A 276 -13.50 -10.43 -3.97
CA ASN A 276 -14.30 -10.31 -2.75
C ASN A 276 -14.35 -11.60 -1.91
N GLN A 277 -14.19 -12.78 -2.52
CA GLN A 277 -14.13 -14.06 -1.80
C GLN A 277 -12.86 -14.25 -0.97
N PHE A 278 -11.81 -13.45 -1.23
CA PHE A 278 -10.53 -13.48 -0.54
C PHE A 278 -10.36 -12.32 0.44
N VAL A 279 -11.34 -11.44 0.54
CA VAL A 279 -11.31 -10.33 1.48
C VAL A 279 -11.36 -10.89 2.90
N ASP A 280 -10.31 -10.60 3.66
CA ASP A 280 -10.21 -10.92 5.07
C ASP A 280 -9.47 -9.78 5.78
N HIS A 281 -10.22 -8.91 6.42
CA HIS A 281 -9.69 -7.74 7.11
C HIS A 281 -9.39 -8.02 8.60
N GLU A 282 -9.79 -9.17 9.11
CA GLU A 282 -9.53 -9.55 10.51
C GLU A 282 -8.16 -10.22 10.67
N LYS A 283 -7.77 -11.00 9.66
CA LYS A 283 -6.54 -11.79 9.71
C LYS A 283 -5.31 -10.98 9.31
N ILE A 284 -4.21 -11.23 10.01
CA ILE A 284 -2.86 -10.84 9.60
C ILE A 284 -2.09 -12.13 9.32
N HIS A 285 -1.72 -12.37 8.06
CA HIS A 285 -0.93 -13.52 7.68
C HIS A 285 0.52 -13.29 8.10
N ARG A 286 1.04 -14.13 8.98
CA ARG A 286 2.43 -14.03 9.46
C ARG A 286 3.32 -14.95 8.64
N MET A 287 4.34 -14.37 7.98
CA MET A 287 5.21 -15.05 7.02
C MET A 287 6.62 -15.20 7.56
#